data_5406abf6b1e9c7644d1b3986bef1b98a
#
_entry.id   5406abf6b1e9c7644d1b3986bef1b98a
#
_cell.length_a   1.000
_cell.length_b   1.000
_cell.length_c   1.000
_cell.angle_alpha   90.00
_cell.angle_beta   90.00
_cell.angle_gamma   90.00
#
_symmetry.space_group_name_H-M   'P 1'
#
loop_
_entity.id
_entity.type
_entity.pdbx_description
1 polymer ?
#
loop_
_entity_poly.entity_id
_entity_poly.type
_entity_poly.pdbx_seq_one_letter_code
_entity_poly.pdbx_strand_id
1 'polypeptide(L)'
;MQTSLLRHTFRFLSTLFVGCCLVVGQAMAAAPFKIADIRVEGLQRVEAGTVFASLPFRAGDDYTDDKGSLAIRALFGLSLFKDVRIEVQDQVVVVVVQERPSVADINFTGLKEFKPDAVAKVLKDIGLAEGRPYDRALEDKAVQIIKGQYIGRGIYTAEVVVTATPIARNRVNLNFQVVEGSVSTIKEFRILGNQYYPESELRDLLTLDTGNWMSWYTKSDRYSKVKLNGDLEALRAFYVSNGFLNFKIESTQVAISPDKSSVSVVVNIQEGQRFVVSGVRLEGNYLGKEADFLSKVVVTAGKPYNEDTVSETVAGLTRYYGDFGYAFARVVPRNVVDQEKQTVDVVLQGDPGQRAYVRRIEVQGNLRTRDEVVRRELRQNEATWYDGRLIRLSRDRINRLGYFTDVSIQN
;
A
#
# COMPACT_ATOMS: atom_id res chain seq x y z
N MET A 1 -20.32 29.60 74.76
CA MET A 1 -19.59 30.73 75.40
C MET A 1 -18.79 31.38 74.26
N GLN A 2 -19.21 32.62 74.00
CA GLN A 2 -18.38 33.76 73.53
C GLN A 2 -17.70 33.54 72.16
N THR A 3 -17.85 34.41 71.19
CA THR A 3 -18.38 35.79 70.99
C THR A 3 -18.41 36.09 69.53
N SER A 4 -19.46 36.36 68.91
CA SER A 4 -19.99 37.60 68.35
C SER A 4 -19.08 38.83 68.55
N LEU A 5 -18.79 39.50 67.50
CA LEU A 5 -18.39 40.87 67.23
C LEU A 5 -17.22 40.90 66.21
N LEU A 6 -17.57 41.19 65.01
CA LEU A 6 -16.94 42.17 64.12
C LEU A 6 -17.62 42.10 62.72
N ARG A 7 -18.90 42.46 62.79
CA ARG A 7 -19.65 42.89 61.55
C ARG A 7 -19.75 44.44 61.72
N HIS A 8 -19.56 45.13 60.59
CA HIS A 8 -19.67 46.57 60.39
C HIS A 8 -18.35 47.33 60.56
N THR A 9 -17.54 47.36 59.51
CA THR A 9 -16.85 48.56 59.01
C THR A 9 -16.02 48.15 57.74
N PHE A 10 -16.68 47.95 56.60
CA PHE A 10 -16.02 48.00 55.32
C PHE A 10 -17.09 48.05 54.17
N ARG A 11 -18.00 48.98 54.35
CA ARG A 11 -18.91 49.41 53.31
C ARG A 11 -18.72 50.91 53.18
N PHE A 12 -17.71 51.33 52.38
CA PHE A 12 -17.62 52.69 51.82
C PHE A 12 -16.18 52.87 51.24
N LEU A 13 -15.71 52.03 50.35
CA LEU A 13 -14.53 52.34 49.47
C LEU A 13 -14.43 51.42 48.32
N SER A 14 -15.50 51.17 47.59
CA SER A 14 -15.47 50.30 46.41
C SER A 14 -16.31 50.81 45.20
N THR A 15 -16.50 52.12 45.12
CA THR A 15 -17.23 52.73 44.02
C THR A 15 -16.44 53.79 43.24
N LEU A 16 -15.10 53.71 43.26
CA LEU A 16 -14.28 54.63 42.47
C LEU A 16 -13.09 53.98 41.82
N PHE A 17 -13.19 52.75 41.31
CA PHE A 17 -12.10 52.14 40.50
C PHE A 17 -12.62 51.12 39.48
N VAL A 18 -13.74 51.39 38.85
CA VAL A 18 -14.23 50.66 37.66
C VAL A 18 -14.48 51.64 36.53
N GLY A 19 -13.47 52.36 36.18
CA GLY A 19 -13.55 53.38 35.11
C GLY A 19 -12.23 53.53 34.38
N CYS A 20 -11.48 52.43 34.16
CA CYS A 20 -10.28 52.58 33.33
C CYS A 20 -10.00 51.26 32.55
N CYS A 21 -10.03 51.41 31.23
CA CYS A 21 -9.43 50.50 30.22
C CYS A 21 -10.18 49.22 29.85
N LEU A 22 -11.40 49.36 29.37
CA LEU A 22 -11.83 48.57 28.22
C LEU A 22 -11.48 49.36 26.95
N VAL A 23 -10.20 49.47 26.62
CA VAL A 23 -9.76 49.66 25.25
C VAL A 23 -9.88 48.30 24.60
N VAL A 24 -11.09 47.93 24.22
CA VAL A 24 -11.33 46.93 23.19
C VAL A 24 -10.70 47.51 21.93
N GLY A 25 -9.52 47.01 21.57
CA GLY A 25 -8.97 47.20 20.24
C GLY A 25 -9.98 46.65 19.24
N GLN A 26 -10.87 47.50 18.78
CA GLN A 26 -11.65 47.17 17.58
C GLN A 26 -10.61 47.01 16.46
N ALA A 27 -10.41 45.79 16.05
CA ALA A 27 -9.83 45.53 14.73
C ALA A 27 -10.77 46.19 13.72
N MET A 28 -10.52 47.41 13.35
CA MET A 28 -11.24 48.11 12.30
C MET A 28 -10.90 47.32 11.02
N ALA A 29 -11.88 46.61 10.48
CA ALA A 29 -11.82 46.09 9.11
C ALA A 29 -11.50 47.29 8.22
N ALA A 30 -10.43 47.18 7.44
CA ALA A 30 -10.02 48.27 6.57
C ALA A 30 -11.17 48.55 5.57
N ALA A 31 -11.57 49.78 5.46
CA ALA A 31 -12.56 50.17 4.45
C ALA A 31 -12.04 49.80 3.04
N PRO A 32 -12.90 49.31 2.14
CA PRO A 32 -12.49 48.96 0.78
C PRO A 32 -11.78 50.17 0.12
N PHE A 33 -10.59 49.92 -0.44
CA PHE A 33 -9.83 50.94 -1.15
C PHE A 33 -9.27 50.40 -2.48
N LYS A 34 -8.96 51.28 -3.41
CA LYS A 34 -8.29 50.89 -4.68
C LYS A 34 -6.80 50.68 -4.47
N ILE A 35 -6.31 49.51 -4.89
CA ILE A 35 -4.91 49.16 -4.81
C ILE A 35 -4.11 50.02 -5.79
N ALA A 36 -3.26 50.88 -5.28
CA ALA A 36 -2.36 51.68 -6.11
C ALA A 36 -1.15 50.88 -6.61
N ASP A 37 -0.57 50.06 -5.71
CA ASP A 37 0.59 49.22 -5.99
C ASP A 37 0.59 47.97 -5.10
N ILE A 38 1.31 46.91 -5.54
CA ILE A 38 1.51 45.68 -4.76
C ILE A 38 3.02 45.46 -4.64
N ARG A 39 3.50 45.32 -3.41
CA ARG A 39 4.89 45.01 -3.12
C ARG A 39 5.01 43.64 -2.47
N VAL A 40 6.09 42.94 -2.77
CA VAL A 40 6.39 41.64 -2.14
C VAL A 40 7.74 41.77 -1.44
N GLU A 41 7.73 41.43 -0.15
CA GLU A 41 8.93 41.50 0.69
C GLU A 41 9.24 40.10 1.28
N GLY A 42 10.53 39.85 1.54
CA GLY A 42 11.01 38.62 2.18
C GLY A 42 11.35 37.48 1.20
N LEU A 43 11.28 37.73 -0.12
CA LEU A 43 11.70 36.77 -1.13
C LEU A 43 13.23 36.59 -1.13
N GLN A 44 13.68 35.33 -1.28
CA GLN A 44 15.10 34.98 -1.38
C GLN A 44 15.42 34.16 -2.63
N ARG A 45 14.54 33.22 -2.99
CA ARG A 45 14.70 32.28 -4.11
C ARG A 45 13.48 32.20 -5.00
N VAL A 46 12.31 32.44 -4.44
CA VAL A 46 11.04 32.41 -5.18
C VAL A 46 10.95 33.68 -5.99
N GLU A 47 10.64 33.59 -7.27
CA GLU A 47 10.44 34.74 -8.14
C GLU A 47 9.16 35.50 -7.74
N ALA A 48 9.19 36.80 -7.72
CA ALA A 48 8.05 37.67 -7.42
C ALA A 48 6.84 37.37 -8.32
N GLY A 49 7.09 36.98 -9.57
CA GLY A 49 6.04 36.55 -10.51
C GLY A 49 5.18 35.40 -10.02
N THR A 50 5.75 34.45 -9.28
CA THR A 50 5.01 33.33 -8.68
C THR A 50 4.01 33.83 -7.63
N VAL A 51 4.43 34.81 -6.82
CA VAL A 51 3.55 35.42 -5.81
C VAL A 51 2.42 36.18 -6.50
N PHE A 52 2.77 37.08 -7.45
CA PHE A 52 1.77 37.86 -8.18
C PHE A 52 0.75 37.02 -8.94
N ALA A 53 1.18 35.90 -9.55
CA ALA A 53 0.29 34.98 -10.24
C ALA A 53 -0.73 34.26 -9.32
N SER A 54 -0.40 34.18 -8.04
CA SER A 54 -1.25 33.51 -7.03
C SER A 54 -2.16 34.46 -6.26
N LEU A 55 -2.01 35.76 -6.43
CA LEU A 55 -2.87 36.76 -5.78
C LEU A 55 -4.23 36.85 -6.49
N PRO A 56 -5.35 36.90 -5.73
CA PRO A 56 -6.72 37.06 -6.28
C PRO A 56 -7.07 38.50 -6.63
N PHE A 57 -6.08 39.43 -6.68
CA PHE A 57 -6.23 40.85 -6.98
C PHE A 57 -4.98 41.39 -7.68
N ARG A 58 -5.14 42.53 -8.35
CA ARG A 58 -4.08 43.25 -9.07
C ARG A 58 -4.13 44.74 -8.70
N ALA A 59 -3.08 45.49 -9.08
CA ALA A 59 -3.10 46.95 -9.00
C ALA A 59 -4.30 47.48 -9.81
N GLY A 60 -5.07 48.41 -9.22
CA GLY A 60 -6.31 48.96 -9.77
C GLY A 60 -7.58 48.26 -9.27
N ASP A 61 -7.51 47.05 -8.66
CA ASP A 61 -8.66 46.38 -8.07
C ASP A 61 -9.02 46.97 -6.71
N ASP A 62 -10.27 46.69 -6.24
CA ASP A 62 -10.66 47.04 -4.88
C ASP A 62 -10.15 45.99 -3.91
N TYR A 63 -9.43 46.42 -2.86
CA TYR A 63 -8.99 45.56 -1.74
C TYR A 63 -10.10 45.43 -0.72
N THR A 64 -10.27 44.19 -0.23
CA THR A 64 -11.10 43.83 0.94
C THR A 64 -10.34 42.81 1.80
N ASP A 65 -10.66 42.73 3.08
CA ASP A 65 -10.06 41.76 4.00
C ASP A 65 -10.31 40.30 3.57
N ASP A 66 -11.47 40.04 2.91
CA ASP A 66 -11.77 38.73 2.33
C ASP A 66 -10.78 38.36 1.22
N LYS A 67 -10.47 39.32 0.32
CA LYS A 67 -9.44 39.10 -0.73
C LYS A 67 -8.07 38.93 -0.13
N GLY A 68 -7.74 39.66 0.94
CA GLY A 68 -6.50 39.45 1.69
C GLY A 68 -6.40 38.05 2.27
N SER A 69 -7.47 37.59 2.90
CA SER A 69 -7.55 36.22 3.44
C SER A 69 -7.47 35.14 2.36
N LEU A 70 -8.05 35.37 1.18
CA LEU A 70 -7.93 34.47 0.02
C LEU A 70 -6.49 34.44 -0.50
N ALA A 71 -5.83 35.60 -0.59
CA ALA A 71 -4.43 35.69 -1.02
C ALA A 71 -3.50 34.91 -0.07
N ILE A 72 -3.66 35.09 1.23
CA ILE A 72 -2.89 34.34 2.23
C ILE A 72 -3.07 32.82 2.03
N ARG A 73 -4.32 32.35 1.89
CA ARG A 73 -4.62 30.94 1.64
C ARG A 73 -4.02 30.42 0.33
N ALA A 74 -4.12 31.20 -0.74
CA ALA A 74 -3.54 30.83 -2.03
C ALA A 74 -2.01 30.70 -1.97
N LEU A 75 -1.33 31.65 -1.31
CA LEU A 75 0.13 31.62 -1.13
C LEU A 75 0.58 30.48 -0.23
N PHE A 76 -0.13 30.19 0.88
CA PHE A 76 0.14 28.99 1.70
C PHE A 76 -0.08 27.70 0.93
N GLY A 77 -1.06 27.67 0.03
CA GLY A 77 -1.34 26.52 -0.85
C GLY A 77 -0.18 26.15 -1.77
N LEU A 78 0.72 27.10 -2.09
CA LEU A 78 1.94 26.82 -2.86
C LEU A 78 2.96 25.98 -2.08
N SER A 79 2.82 25.88 -0.74
CA SER A 79 3.76 25.19 0.16
C SER A 79 5.20 25.73 0.14
N LEU A 80 5.42 26.91 -0.45
CA LEU A 80 6.72 27.56 -0.57
C LEU A 80 7.06 28.43 0.64
N PHE A 81 6.03 28.87 1.37
CA PHE A 81 6.18 29.85 2.43
C PHE A 81 5.91 29.25 3.80
N LYS A 82 6.72 29.64 4.78
CA LYS A 82 6.54 29.31 6.19
C LYS A 82 5.56 30.28 6.87
N ASP A 83 5.61 31.55 6.45
CA ASP A 83 4.72 32.61 6.92
C ASP A 83 4.35 33.54 5.77
N VAL A 84 3.11 34.04 5.79
CA VAL A 84 2.56 34.98 4.83
C VAL A 84 1.71 35.99 5.58
N ARG A 85 2.02 37.28 5.44
CA ARG A 85 1.24 38.36 5.99
C ARG A 85 0.93 39.36 4.90
N ILE A 86 -0.19 40.04 5.01
CA ILE A 86 -0.55 41.15 4.16
C ILE A 86 -0.66 42.38 5.05
N GLU A 87 0.12 43.38 4.71
CA GLU A 87 0.13 44.71 5.35
C GLU A 87 -0.41 45.72 4.34
N VAL A 88 -1.18 46.67 4.84
CA VAL A 88 -1.70 47.76 4.02
C VAL A 88 -1.04 49.07 4.48
N GLN A 89 -0.34 49.71 3.59
CA GLN A 89 0.33 51.00 3.82
C GLN A 89 -0.28 52.02 2.85
N ASP A 90 -1.17 52.87 3.34
CA ASP A 90 -2.00 53.79 2.51
C ASP A 90 -2.85 53.00 1.48
N GLN A 91 -2.50 53.07 0.21
CA GLN A 91 -3.15 52.34 -0.90
C GLN A 91 -2.23 51.27 -1.51
N VAL A 92 -1.12 50.94 -0.83
CA VAL A 92 -0.18 49.91 -1.26
C VAL A 92 -0.40 48.65 -0.43
N VAL A 93 -0.55 47.54 -1.12
CA VAL A 93 -0.64 46.22 -0.48
C VAL A 93 0.76 45.61 -0.42
N VAL A 94 1.28 45.38 0.79
CA VAL A 94 2.59 44.78 1.00
C VAL A 94 2.36 43.30 1.41
N VAL A 95 2.81 42.39 0.54
CA VAL A 95 2.79 40.95 0.81
C VAL A 95 4.12 40.54 1.42
N VAL A 96 4.15 40.33 2.72
CA VAL A 96 5.35 39.91 3.45
C VAL A 96 5.37 38.42 3.54
N VAL A 97 6.39 37.77 2.98
CA VAL A 97 6.54 36.33 2.97
C VAL A 97 7.81 35.86 3.66
N GLN A 98 7.76 34.70 4.30
CA GLN A 98 8.94 34.01 4.75
C GLN A 98 9.06 32.70 3.99
N GLU A 99 10.06 32.56 3.14
CA GLU A 99 10.26 31.33 2.37
C GLU A 99 10.65 30.15 3.25
N ARG A 100 10.13 28.96 2.93
CA ARG A 100 10.65 27.71 3.48
C ARG A 100 12.04 27.43 2.92
N PRO A 101 12.99 26.95 3.73
CA PRO A 101 14.26 26.48 3.21
C PRO A 101 14.02 25.36 2.18
N SER A 102 14.90 25.20 1.21
CA SER A 102 14.86 24.03 0.34
C SER A 102 15.90 22.99 0.79
N VAL A 103 15.56 21.72 0.60
CA VAL A 103 16.49 20.63 0.83
C VAL A 103 17.63 20.72 -0.19
N ALA A 104 18.86 20.82 0.29
CA ALA A 104 20.05 20.84 -0.56
C ALA A 104 20.60 19.45 -0.79
N ASP A 105 20.59 18.62 0.26
CA ASP A 105 21.14 17.27 0.22
C ASP A 105 20.48 16.42 1.31
N ILE A 106 20.35 15.10 1.07
CA ILE A 106 19.81 14.13 2.01
C ILE A 106 20.81 13.00 2.18
N ASN A 107 21.43 12.93 3.34
CA ASN A 107 22.41 11.92 3.69
C ASN A 107 21.86 10.91 4.68
N PHE A 108 22.28 9.65 4.54
CA PHE A 108 21.94 8.55 5.43
C PHE A 108 23.20 7.96 6.04
N THR A 109 23.18 7.77 7.35
CA THR A 109 24.27 7.11 8.09
C THR A 109 23.70 5.96 8.93
N GLY A 110 24.43 4.85 9.01
CA GLY A 110 24.03 3.70 9.84
C GLY A 110 23.06 2.72 9.19
N LEU A 111 22.63 2.94 7.93
CA LEU A 111 21.80 1.99 7.18
C LEU A 111 22.64 0.74 6.82
N LYS A 112 22.15 -0.45 7.19
CA LYS A 112 22.72 -1.76 6.84
C LYS A 112 21.67 -2.64 6.15
N GLU A 113 20.43 -2.59 6.62
CA GLU A 113 19.31 -3.40 6.14
C GLU A 113 18.72 -2.85 4.84
N PHE A 114 18.75 -1.54 4.64
CA PHE A 114 18.21 -0.87 3.46
C PHE A 114 19.30 -0.14 2.67
N LYS A 115 19.17 -0.16 1.34
CA LYS A 115 20.02 0.67 0.47
C LYS A 115 19.58 2.13 0.58
N PRO A 116 20.50 3.09 0.70
CA PRO A 116 20.18 4.52 0.77
C PRO A 116 19.24 5.00 -0.35
N ASP A 117 19.49 4.55 -1.59
CA ASP A 117 18.67 4.94 -2.75
C ASP A 117 17.20 4.49 -2.63
N ALA A 118 16.97 3.31 -2.04
CA ALA A 118 15.62 2.80 -1.82
C ALA A 118 14.87 3.66 -0.79
N VAL A 119 15.55 4.07 0.28
CA VAL A 119 14.98 4.96 1.30
C VAL A 119 14.72 6.35 0.70
N ALA A 120 15.69 6.90 -0.04
CA ALA A 120 15.54 8.20 -0.70
C ALA A 120 14.34 8.23 -1.66
N LYS A 121 14.08 7.13 -2.40
CA LYS A 121 12.91 7.01 -3.27
C LYS A 121 11.60 7.13 -2.49
N VAL A 122 11.49 6.42 -1.36
CA VAL A 122 10.30 6.48 -0.49
C VAL A 122 10.10 7.89 0.08
N LEU A 123 11.20 8.58 0.46
CA LEU A 123 11.12 9.96 0.94
C LEU A 123 10.69 10.92 -0.15
N LYS A 124 11.13 10.72 -1.39
CA LYS A 124 10.70 11.50 -2.55
C LYS A 124 9.20 11.39 -2.81
N ASP A 125 8.62 10.20 -2.62
CA ASP A 125 7.19 9.95 -2.83
C ASP A 125 6.31 10.74 -1.83
N ILE A 126 6.83 11.06 -0.64
CA ILE A 126 6.14 11.92 0.34
C ILE A 126 6.47 13.41 0.19
N GLY A 127 7.27 13.78 -0.81
CA GLY A 127 7.64 15.16 -1.10
C GLY A 127 8.95 15.64 -0.48
N LEU A 128 9.67 14.79 0.27
CA LEU A 128 10.98 15.12 0.84
C LEU A 128 12.08 14.68 -0.13
N ALA A 129 12.60 15.63 -0.91
CA ALA A 129 13.65 15.41 -1.90
C ALA A 129 14.49 16.66 -2.10
N GLU A 130 15.68 16.50 -2.66
CA GLU A 130 16.55 17.62 -3.06
C GLU A 130 15.81 18.64 -3.94
N GLY A 131 16.05 19.91 -3.68
CA GLY A 131 15.39 21.02 -4.35
C GLY A 131 13.95 21.31 -3.91
N ARG A 132 13.32 20.45 -3.13
CA ARG A 132 11.97 20.65 -2.62
C ARG A 132 11.97 21.50 -1.33
N PRO A 133 10.86 22.23 -1.06
CA PRO A 133 10.71 22.94 0.20
C PRO A 133 10.81 21.98 1.40
N TYR A 134 11.57 22.40 2.41
CA TYR A 134 11.68 21.66 3.66
C TYR A 134 10.59 22.08 4.64
N ASP A 135 9.98 21.11 5.28
CA ASP A 135 9.04 21.29 6.37
C ASP A 135 9.33 20.26 7.46
N ARG A 136 9.31 20.68 8.72
CA ARG A 136 9.53 19.80 9.86
C ARG A 136 8.49 18.67 9.94
N ALA A 137 7.25 18.93 9.52
CA ALA A 137 6.21 17.90 9.47
C ALA A 137 6.55 16.79 8.45
N LEU A 138 7.20 17.13 7.33
CA LEU A 138 7.70 16.14 6.37
C LEU A 138 8.88 15.34 6.94
N GLU A 139 9.76 16.00 7.73
CA GLU A 139 10.85 15.33 8.44
C GLU A 139 10.29 14.29 9.43
N ASP A 140 9.35 14.70 10.30
CA ASP A 140 8.72 13.80 11.26
C ASP A 140 8.03 12.62 10.56
N LYS A 141 7.33 12.89 9.45
CA LYS A 141 6.70 11.85 8.62
C LYS A 141 7.74 10.90 8.03
N ALA A 142 8.87 11.41 7.55
CA ALA A 142 9.98 10.62 7.03
C ALA A 142 10.53 9.67 8.10
N VAL A 143 10.77 10.16 9.31
CA VAL A 143 11.21 9.37 10.46
C VAL A 143 10.24 8.22 10.74
N GLN A 144 8.93 8.51 10.78
CA GLN A 144 7.91 7.48 11.03
C GLN A 144 7.87 6.43 9.91
N ILE A 145 8.01 6.84 8.66
CA ILE A 145 8.04 5.92 7.51
C ILE A 145 9.27 5.02 7.60
N ILE A 146 10.45 5.58 7.83
CA ILE A 146 11.68 4.78 7.95
C ILE A 146 11.55 3.80 9.13
N LYS A 147 11.11 4.25 10.31
CA LYS A 147 10.85 3.36 11.46
C LYS A 147 9.85 2.26 11.11
N GLY A 148 8.78 2.60 10.39
CA GLY A 148 7.77 1.64 9.92
C GLY A 148 8.34 0.54 9.02
N GLN A 149 9.32 0.86 8.16
CA GLN A 149 10.02 -0.12 7.33
C GLN A 149 10.83 -1.11 8.20
N TYR A 150 11.51 -0.62 9.24
CA TYR A 150 12.24 -1.48 10.19
C TYR A 150 11.30 -2.37 11.01
N ILE A 151 10.19 -1.81 11.49
CA ILE A 151 9.16 -2.57 12.21
C ILE A 151 8.59 -3.68 11.32
N GLY A 152 8.36 -3.41 10.04
CA GLY A 152 7.91 -4.40 9.06
C GLY A 152 8.87 -5.59 8.91
N ARG A 153 10.16 -5.39 9.20
CA ARG A 153 11.20 -6.44 9.21
C ARG A 153 11.48 -7.02 10.60
N GLY A 154 10.69 -6.65 11.61
CA GLY A 154 10.86 -7.13 12.98
C GLY A 154 11.97 -6.44 13.77
N ILE A 155 12.46 -5.30 13.31
CA ILE A 155 13.46 -4.51 14.02
C ILE A 155 12.72 -3.38 14.77
N TYR A 156 12.30 -3.69 15.99
CA TYR A 156 11.53 -2.77 16.83
C TYR A 156 12.37 -1.76 17.61
N THR A 157 13.69 -1.98 17.65
CA THR A 157 14.64 -1.13 18.38
C THR A 157 15.28 -0.07 17.48
N ALA A 158 14.92 -0.01 16.20
CA ALA A 158 15.47 0.97 15.28
C ALA A 158 15.17 2.41 15.71
N GLU A 159 16.21 3.20 15.84
CA GLU A 159 16.12 4.62 16.11
C GLU A 159 16.56 5.42 14.89
N VAL A 160 15.80 6.47 14.59
CA VAL A 160 16.10 7.37 13.48
C VAL A 160 16.11 8.79 14.04
N VAL A 161 17.25 9.44 13.94
CA VAL A 161 17.45 10.83 14.33
C VAL A 161 17.78 11.63 13.09
N VAL A 162 17.12 12.77 12.91
CA VAL A 162 17.38 13.67 11.78
C VAL A 162 18.02 14.94 12.30
N THR A 163 19.08 15.36 11.62
CA THR A 163 19.72 16.66 11.87
C THR A 163 19.57 17.52 10.62
N ALA A 164 18.82 18.61 10.76
CA ALA A 164 18.65 19.61 9.72
C ALA A 164 19.67 20.74 9.94
N THR A 165 20.65 20.84 9.06
CA THR A 165 21.72 21.85 9.14
C THR A 165 21.47 22.95 8.11
N PRO A 166 21.16 24.19 8.54
CA PRO A 166 21.02 25.33 7.63
C PRO A 166 22.33 25.66 6.90
N ILE A 167 22.22 25.97 5.61
CA ILE A 167 23.34 26.41 4.78
C ILE A 167 22.96 27.67 4.01
N ALA A 168 23.93 28.26 3.30
CA ALA A 168 23.74 29.49 2.53
C ALA A 168 22.56 29.37 1.53
N ARG A 169 21.95 30.52 1.18
CA ARG A 169 20.86 30.67 0.21
C ARG A 169 19.57 29.96 0.61
N ASN A 170 19.18 30.08 1.88
CA ASN A 170 17.95 29.49 2.43
C ASN A 170 17.79 28.01 2.05
N ARG A 171 18.83 27.21 2.30
CA ARG A 171 18.85 25.76 2.08
C ARG A 171 19.15 25.01 3.36
N VAL A 172 18.85 23.72 3.39
CA VAL A 172 19.11 22.84 4.51
C VAL A 172 19.65 21.51 4.03
N ASN A 173 20.69 21.01 4.71
CA ASN A 173 21.16 19.63 4.58
C ASN A 173 20.48 18.76 5.63
N LEU A 174 19.94 17.63 5.22
CA LEU A 174 19.30 16.65 6.11
C LEU A 174 20.23 15.44 6.27
N ASN A 175 20.56 15.12 7.50
CA ASN A 175 21.30 13.89 7.82
C ASN A 175 20.45 12.96 8.67
N PHE A 176 20.06 11.82 8.11
CA PHE A 176 19.32 10.76 8.78
C PHE A 176 20.31 9.78 9.38
N GLN A 177 20.48 9.84 10.69
CA GLN A 177 21.29 8.89 11.45
C GLN A 177 20.38 7.77 11.93
N VAL A 178 20.67 6.54 11.50
CA VAL A 178 19.90 5.35 11.85
C VAL A 178 20.73 4.42 12.70
N VAL A 179 20.16 4.04 13.84
CA VAL A 179 20.68 2.97 14.70
C VAL A 179 19.70 1.82 14.60
N GLU A 180 20.05 0.78 13.84
CA GLU A 180 19.10 -0.26 13.46
C GLU A 180 18.71 -1.17 14.63
N GLY A 181 19.63 -1.45 15.54
CA GLY A 181 19.39 -2.41 16.62
C GLY A 181 19.42 -3.86 16.14
N SER A 182 18.67 -4.74 16.83
CA SER A 182 18.58 -6.17 16.53
C SER A 182 17.20 -6.58 16.05
N VAL A 183 17.13 -7.61 15.22
CA VAL A 183 15.87 -8.25 14.80
C VAL A 183 15.31 -9.02 15.99
N SER A 184 14.00 -8.87 16.26
CA SER A 184 13.34 -9.65 17.30
C SER A 184 13.11 -11.08 16.83
N THR A 185 13.42 -12.04 17.70
CA THR A 185 13.27 -13.47 17.42
C THR A 185 11.95 -14.01 17.96
N ILE A 186 11.39 -15.03 17.31
CA ILE A 186 10.19 -15.70 17.77
C ILE A 186 10.55 -16.64 18.90
N LYS A 187 10.07 -16.34 20.10
CA LYS A 187 10.24 -17.17 21.27
C LYS A 187 9.15 -18.24 21.37
N GLU A 188 7.93 -17.91 20.94
CA GLU A 188 6.78 -18.79 21.02
C GLU A 188 5.88 -18.54 19.80
N PHE A 189 5.44 -19.63 19.18
CA PHE A 189 4.43 -19.62 18.13
C PHE A 189 3.39 -20.68 18.46
N ARG A 190 2.13 -20.28 18.65
CA ARG A 190 1.04 -21.17 19.03
C ARG A 190 -0.14 -21.04 18.08
N ILE A 191 -0.72 -22.18 17.73
CA ILE A 191 -1.98 -22.24 17.00
C ILE A 191 -3.01 -22.86 17.95
N LEU A 192 -4.10 -22.15 18.19
CA LEU A 192 -5.16 -22.57 19.09
C LEU A 192 -6.47 -22.74 18.33
N GLY A 193 -7.26 -23.74 18.70
CA GLY A 193 -8.53 -24.09 18.04
C GLY A 193 -8.40 -25.16 16.97
N ASN A 194 -7.20 -25.68 16.73
CA ASN A 194 -6.95 -26.83 15.88
C ASN A 194 -7.39 -28.12 16.58
N GLN A 195 -8.29 -28.87 15.96
CA GLN A 195 -8.83 -30.12 16.44
C GLN A 195 -8.53 -31.27 15.48
N TYR A 196 -8.55 -30.99 14.18
CA TYR A 196 -8.38 -31.99 13.13
C TYR A 196 -6.93 -32.30 12.84
N TYR A 197 -6.09 -31.25 12.77
CA TYR A 197 -4.66 -31.38 12.52
C TYR A 197 -3.85 -31.02 13.76
N PRO A 198 -2.79 -31.78 14.09
CA PRO A 198 -1.90 -31.43 15.20
C PRO A 198 -1.13 -30.14 14.91
N GLU A 199 -0.82 -29.37 15.95
CA GLU A 199 -0.10 -28.09 15.83
C GLU A 199 1.24 -28.27 15.09
N SER A 200 1.93 -29.40 15.28
CA SER A 200 3.21 -29.68 14.62
C SER A 200 3.09 -29.72 13.09
N GLU A 201 2.04 -30.36 12.56
CA GLU A 201 1.80 -30.44 11.12
C GLU A 201 1.47 -29.07 10.54
N LEU A 202 0.68 -28.27 11.26
CA LEU A 202 0.34 -26.91 10.85
C LEU A 202 1.57 -25.99 10.87
N ARG A 203 2.47 -26.17 11.83
CA ARG A 203 3.70 -25.39 11.91
C ARG A 203 4.68 -25.71 10.79
N ASP A 204 4.73 -26.94 10.30
CA ASP A 204 5.57 -27.33 9.16
C ASP A 204 5.19 -26.60 7.85
N LEU A 205 3.97 -26.06 7.77
CA LEU A 205 3.52 -25.25 6.63
C LEU A 205 4.03 -23.80 6.68
N LEU A 206 4.50 -23.35 7.86
CA LEU A 206 4.82 -21.94 8.09
C LEU A 206 6.31 -21.66 7.80
N THR A 207 6.58 -20.43 7.38
CA THR A 207 7.95 -19.96 7.19
C THR A 207 8.55 -19.41 8.49
N LEU A 208 7.69 -18.96 9.41
CA LEU A 208 8.05 -18.50 10.74
C LEU A 208 8.00 -19.63 11.74
N ASP A 209 9.07 -19.81 12.49
CA ASP A 209 9.15 -20.81 13.55
C ASP A 209 9.96 -20.29 14.75
N THR A 210 9.86 -20.99 15.87
CA THR A 210 10.76 -20.79 17.02
C THR A 210 12.17 -21.24 16.63
N GLY A 211 13.20 -20.57 17.11
CA GLY A 211 14.58 -20.85 16.75
C GLY A 211 14.97 -22.33 16.90
N ASN A 212 15.55 -22.88 15.85
CA ASN A 212 16.14 -24.22 15.81
C ASN A 212 17.60 -24.13 15.37
N TRP A 213 18.34 -25.26 15.34
CA TRP A 213 19.77 -25.28 14.99
C TRP A 213 20.06 -24.78 13.57
N MET A 214 19.08 -24.76 12.64
CA MET A 214 19.22 -24.24 11.29
C MET A 214 18.78 -22.77 11.15
N SER A 215 18.22 -22.15 12.18
CA SER A 215 17.68 -20.77 12.12
C SER A 215 18.73 -19.73 11.75
N TRP A 216 20.01 -20.00 12.07
CA TRP A 216 21.12 -19.14 11.66
C TRP A 216 21.21 -19.01 10.12
N TYR A 217 20.80 -20.03 9.38
CA TYR A 217 20.80 -20.05 7.91
C TYR A 217 19.42 -19.63 7.35
N THR A 218 18.36 -20.25 7.80
CA THR A 218 16.99 -20.03 7.28
C THR A 218 16.38 -18.70 7.73
N LYS A 219 16.85 -18.15 8.86
CA LYS A 219 16.28 -16.94 9.50
C LYS A 219 14.78 -17.09 9.75
N SER A 220 14.31 -18.30 10.00
CA SER A 220 12.92 -18.62 10.28
C SER A 220 12.45 -18.09 11.64
N ASP A 221 13.39 -17.95 12.58
CA ASP A 221 13.17 -17.38 13.91
C ASP A 221 13.02 -15.85 13.92
N ARG A 222 13.31 -15.18 12.80
CA ARG A 222 13.21 -13.72 12.71
C ARG A 222 11.80 -13.31 12.39
N TYR A 223 11.16 -12.62 13.34
CA TYR A 223 9.81 -12.12 13.15
C TYR A 223 9.76 -11.11 11.99
N SER A 224 8.74 -11.26 11.15
CA SER A 224 8.39 -10.29 10.11
C SER A 224 6.87 -10.31 9.90
N LYS A 225 6.24 -9.14 9.93
CA LYS A 225 4.80 -9.00 9.68
C LYS A 225 4.40 -9.49 8.28
N VAL A 226 5.27 -9.29 7.29
CA VAL A 226 5.04 -9.77 5.91
C VAL A 226 5.03 -11.29 5.86
N LYS A 227 6.03 -11.94 6.51
CA LYS A 227 6.06 -13.41 6.61
C LYS A 227 4.85 -13.95 7.37
N LEU A 228 4.51 -13.34 8.51
CA LEU A 228 3.33 -13.76 9.28
C LEU A 228 2.06 -13.71 8.44
N ASN A 229 1.83 -12.65 7.68
CA ASN A 229 0.67 -12.58 6.79
C ASN A 229 0.70 -13.68 5.71
N GLY A 230 1.87 -13.96 5.14
CA GLY A 230 2.04 -15.08 4.20
C GLY A 230 1.73 -16.43 4.84
N ASP A 231 2.18 -16.65 6.06
CA ASP A 231 1.94 -17.86 6.83
C ASP A 231 0.45 -18.04 7.17
N LEU A 232 -0.26 -16.95 7.53
CA LEU A 232 -1.70 -16.98 7.77
C LEU A 232 -2.48 -17.33 6.50
N GLU A 233 -2.06 -16.84 5.33
CA GLU A 233 -2.67 -17.22 4.05
C GLU A 233 -2.33 -18.67 3.66
N ALA A 234 -1.12 -19.15 3.93
CA ALA A 234 -0.74 -20.55 3.72
C ALA A 234 -1.60 -21.47 4.60
N LEU A 235 -1.81 -21.12 5.87
CA LEU A 235 -2.68 -21.84 6.78
C LEU A 235 -4.13 -21.88 6.28
N ARG A 236 -4.65 -20.74 5.82
CA ARG A 236 -5.99 -20.67 5.22
C ARG A 236 -6.10 -21.56 3.98
N ALA A 237 -5.15 -21.45 3.06
CA ALA A 237 -5.13 -22.25 1.83
C ALA A 237 -5.10 -23.75 2.15
N PHE A 238 -4.29 -24.17 3.11
CA PHE A 238 -4.20 -25.55 3.54
C PHE A 238 -5.56 -26.09 4.04
N TYR A 239 -6.24 -25.35 4.92
CA TYR A 239 -7.54 -25.79 5.44
C TYR A 239 -8.61 -25.84 4.34
N VAL A 240 -8.68 -24.80 3.49
CA VAL A 240 -9.65 -24.75 2.38
C VAL A 240 -9.39 -25.86 1.36
N SER A 241 -8.12 -26.12 1.00
CA SER A 241 -7.74 -27.22 0.11
C SER A 241 -7.98 -28.63 0.71
N ASN A 242 -8.20 -28.69 2.02
CA ASN A 242 -8.56 -29.95 2.71
C ASN A 242 -10.05 -30.06 3.07
N GLY A 243 -10.88 -29.18 2.51
CA GLY A 243 -12.33 -29.23 2.62
C GLY A 243 -12.95 -28.37 3.72
N PHE A 244 -12.18 -27.57 4.43
CA PHE A 244 -12.68 -26.71 5.50
C PHE A 244 -13.11 -25.33 4.96
N LEU A 245 -14.20 -25.28 4.21
CA LEU A 245 -14.68 -24.05 3.55
C LEU A 245 -15.05 -22.93 4.53
N ASN A 246 -15.43 -23.29 5.75
CA ASN A 246 -15.80 -22.34 6.80
C ASN A 246 -14.63 -21.97 7.72
N PHE A 247 -13.38 -22.33 7.33
CA PHE A 247 -12.20 -22.00 8.09
C PHE A 247 -12.05 -20.49 8.29
N LYS A 248 -11.76 -20.09 9.51
CA LYS A 248 -11.54 -18.70 9.88
C LYS A 248 -10.35 -18.56 10.83
N ILE A 249 -9.57 -17.55 10.63
CA ILE A 249 -8.64 -17.05 11.62
C ILE A 249 -9.39 -16.00 12.43
N GLU A 250 -9.72 -16.32 13.68
CA GLU A 250 -10.50 -15.46 14.57
C GLU A 250 -9.66 -14.26 15.06
N SER A 251 -8.44 -14.54 15.46
CA SER A 251 -7.51 -13.50 15.91
C SER A 251 -6.06 -13.93 15.77
N THR A 252 -5.19 -12.94 15.59
CA THR A 252 -3.75 -13.11 15.65
C THR A 252 -3.19 -12.12 16.65
N GLN A 253 -2.62 -12.63 17.73
CA GLN A 253 -2.02 -11.83 18.79
C GLN A 253 -0.50 -11.90 18.67
N VAL A 254 0.13 -10.73 18.67
CA VAL A 254 1.58 -10.58 18.62
C VAL A 254 2.01 -9.79 19.83
N ALA A 255 2.66 -10.45 20.78
CA ALA A 255 3.20 -9.83 21.99
C ALA A 255 4.71 -9.66 21.84
N ILE A 256 5.18 -8.43 22.06
CA ILE A 256 6.61 -8.07 22.00
C ILE A 256 7.12 -7.95 23.43
N SER A 257 8.26 -8.56 23.72
CA SER A 257 8.92 -8.43 25.03
C SER A 257 9.28 -6.98 25.35
N PRO A 258 9.36 -6.59 26.62
CA PRO A 258 9.69 -5.19 27.00
C PRO A 258 11.04 -4.70 26.46
N ASP A 259 12.01 -5.59 26.33
CA ASP A 259 13.33 -5.33 25.72
C ASP A 259 13.35 -5.39 24.20
N LYS A 260 12.18 -5.67 23.59
CA LYS A 260 11.99 -5.81 22.14
C LYS A 260 12.89 -6.86 21.47
N SER A 261 13.46 -7.77 22.23
CA SER A 261 14.36 -8.83 21.72
C SER A 261 13.60 -10.04 21.20
N SER A 262 12.40 -10.29 21.72
CA SER A 262 11.61 -11.47 21.38
C SER A 262 10.13 -11.16 21.15
N VAL A 263 9.48 -12.03 20.38
CA VAL A 263 8.08 -11.94 19.99
C VAL A 263 7.39 -13.29 20.27
N SER A 264 6.20 -13.26 20.86
CA SER A 264 5.31 -14.40 20.96
C SER A 264 4.12 -14.18 20.05
N VAL A 265 3.80 -15.19 19.22
CA VAL A 265 2.68 -15.17 18.27
C VAL A 265 1.67 -16.23 18.67
N VAL A 266 0.42 -15.83 18.79
CA VAL A 266 -0.71 -16.75 19.06
C VAL A 266 -1.77 -16.54 17.98
N VAL A 267 -2.07 -17.58 17.22
CA VAL A 267 -3.08 -17.59 16.17
C VAL A 267 -4.27 -18.40 16.65
N ASN A 268 -5.43 -17.77 16.81
CA ASN A 268 -6.67 -18.46 17.14
C ASN A 268 -7.42 -18.76 15.84
N ILE A 269 -7.72 -20.02 15.62
CA ILE A 269 -8.44 -20.48 14.43
C ILE A 269 -9.74 -21.17 14.80
N GLN A 270 -10.68 -21.14 13.87
CA GLN A 270 -11.88 -21.96 13.87
C GLN A 270 -11.87 -22.80 12.59
N GLU A 271 -11.67 -24.11 12.72
CA GLU A 271 -11.56 -25.00 11.55
C GLU A 271 -12.89 -25.11 10.79
N GLY A 272 -14.00 -25.13 11.52
CA GLY A 272 -15.32 -25.42 10.95
C GLY A 272 -15.53 -26.88 10.60
N GLN A 273 -16.49 -27.16 9.72
CA GLN A 273 -16.80 -28.52 9.27
C GLN A 273 -16.05 -28.84 7.98
N ARG A 274 -15.71 -30.14 7.81
CA ARG A 274 -15.07 -30.60 6.58
C ARG A 274 -16.13 -31.02 5.57
N PHE A 275 -16.08 -30.43 4.38
CA PHE A 275 -17.01 -30.67 3.29
C PHE A 275 -16.45 -31.66 2.28
N VAL A 276 -17.34 -32.49 1.72
CA VAL A 276 -17.06 -33.49 0.69
C VAL A 276 -17.77 -33.07 -0.61
N VAL A 277 -17.13 -33.28 -1.75
CA VAL A 277 -17.76 -33.01 -3.06
C VAL A 277 -18.90 -34.00 -3.28
N SER A 278 -20.14 -33.53 -3.42
CA SER A 278 -21.30 -34.35 -3.78
C SER A 278 -21.36 -34.67 -5.26
N GLY A 279 -20.93 -33.72 -6.10
CA GLY A 279 -20.93 -33.88 -7.55
C GLY A 279 -20.31 -32.67 -8.26
N VAL A 280 -20.16 -32.81 -9.57
CA VAL A 280 -19.74 -31.71 -10.45
C VAL A 280 -20.76 -31.59 -11.57
N ARG A 281 -21.24 -30.38 -11.82
CA ARG A 281 -22.18 -30.10 -12.91
C ARG A 281 -21.62 -29.02 -13.85
N LEU A 282 -21.86 -29.21 -15.13
CA LEU A 282 -21.59 -28.21 -16.14
C LEU A 282 -22.86 -27.41 -16.43
N GLU A 283 -22.78 -26.10 -16.35
CA GLU A 283 -23.87 -25.17 -16.73
C GLU A 283 -23.33 -24.16 -17.77
N GLY A 284 -24.21 -23.67 -18.64
CA GLY A 284 -23.84 -22.73 -19.70
C GLY A 284 -23.61 -23.41 -21.06
N ASN A 285 -22.71 -22.87 -21.86
CA ASN A 285 -22.50 -23.33 -23.24
C ASN A 285 -21.18 -24.08 -23.41
N TYR A 286 -21.24 -25.38 -23.47
CA TYR A 286 -20.09 -26.26 -23.69
C TYR A 286 -20.00 -26.78 -25.14
N LEU A 287 -20.54 -26.02 -26.11
CA LEU A 287 -20.45 -26.30 -27.54
C LEU A 287 -21.14 -27.61 -27.96
N GLY A 288 -22.07 -28.13 -27.16
CA GLY A 288 -22.68 -29.45 -27.36
C GLY A 288 -21.71 -30.62 -27.16
N LYS A 289 -20.64 -30.40 -26.37
CA LYS A 289 -19.57 -31.37 -26.11
C LYS A 289 -19.41 -31.64 -24.58
N GLU A 290 -20.51 -31.61 -23.86
CA GLU A 290 -20.53 -31.71 -22.40
C GLU A 290 -19.76 -32.95 -21.91
N ALA A 291 -19.91 -34.09 -22.59
CA ALA A 291 -19.21 -35.34 -22.22
C ALA A 291 -17.69 -35.20 -22.32
N ASP A 292 -17.22 -34.53 -23.40
CA ASP A 292 -15.79 -34.30 -23.63
C ASP A 292 -15.22 -33.38 -22.56
N PHE A 293 -15.96 -32.31 -22.20
CA PHE A 293 -15.58 -31.39 -21.15
C PHE A 293 -15.59 -32.06 -19.78
N LEU A 294 -16.59 -32.88 -19.47
CA LEU A 294 -16.62 -33.65 -18.22
C LEU A 294 -15.42 -34.59 -18.09
N SER A 295 -14.93 -35.16 -19.18
CA SER A 295 -13.72 -35.99 -19.17
C SER A 295 -12.44 -35.25 -18.76
N LYS A 296 -12.46 -33.91 -18.74
CA LYS A 296 -11.33 -33.04 -18.34
C LYS A 296 -11.46 -32.56 -16.91
N VAL A 297 -12.56 -32.87 -16.23
CA VAL A 297 -12.78 -32.51 -14.83
C VAL A 297 -11.90 -33.38 -13.93
N VAL A 298 -11.10 -32.74 -13.07
CA VAL A 298 -10.22 -33.42 -12.11
C VAL A 298 -10.93 -33.62 -10.76
N VAL A 299 -11.88 -32.73 -10.46
CA VAL A 299 -12.67 -32.82 -9.22
C VAL A 299 -13.46 -34.14 -9.18
N THR A 300 -13.34 -34.87 -8.06
CA THR A 300 -13.96 -36.20 -7.90
C THR A 300 -15.01 -36.17 -6.80
N ALA A 301 -16.21 -36.62 -7.09
CA ALA A 301 -17.25 -36.81 -6.08
C ALA A 301 -16.83 -37.82 -4.99
N GLY A 302 -17.25 -37.58 -3.75
CA GLY A 302 -16.89 -38.38 -2.58
C GLY A 302 -15.52 -38.08 -1.98
N LYS A 303 -14.74 -37.17 -2.58
CA LYS A 303 -13.48 -36.70 -2.01
C LYS A 303 -13.69 -35.37 -1.24
N PRO A 304 -12.84 -35.08 -0.27
CA PRO A 304 -12.84 -33.75 0.35
C PRO A 304 -12.78 -32.65 -0.71
N TYR A 305 -13.52 -31.56 -0.49
CA TYR A 305 -13.41 -30.40 -1.36
C TYR A 305 -11.97 -29.90 -1.37
N ASN A 306 -11.48 -29.57 -2.55
CA ASN A 306 -10.14 -29.03 -2.71
C ASN A 306 -10.17 -27.93 -3.78
N GLU A 307 -9.84 -26.70 -3.37
CA GLU A 307 -9.88 -25.54 -4.24
C GLU A 307 -8.84 -25.58 -5.37
N ASP A 308 -7.69 -26.22 -5.12
CA ASP A 308 -6.65 -26.40 -6.14
C ASP A 308 -7.14 -27.27 -7.27
N THR A 309 -7.86 -28.40 -6.97
CA THR A 309 -8.44 -29.28 -7.99
C THR A 309 -9.57 -28.59 -8.75
N VAL A 310 -10.33 -27.72 -8.11
CA VAL A 310 -11.35 -26.89 -8.80
C VAL A 310 -10.67 -25.90 -9.75
N SER A 311 -9.65 -25.22 -9.28
CA SER A 311 -8.86 -24.26 -10.08
C SER A 311 -8.17 -24.95 -11.28
N GLU A 312 -7.58 -26.13 -11.06
CA GLU A 312 -7.00 -26.95 -12.12
C GLU A 312 -8.05 -27.36 -13.16
N THR A 313 -9.23 -27.79 -12.71
CA THR A 313 -10.36 -28.10 -13.56
C THR A 313 -10.76 -26.89 -14.41
N VAL A 314 -10.96 -25.73 -13.79
CA VAL A 314 -11.30 -24.47 -14.47
C VAL A 314 -10.27 -24.13 -15.53
N ALA A 315 -8.98 -24.19 -15.19
CA ALA A 315 -7.89 -23.94 -16.13
C ALA A 315 -7.86 -24.97 -17.27
N GLY A 316 -8.12 -26.24 -16.97
CA GLY A 316 -8.23 -27.33 -17.93
C GLY A 316 -9.35 -27.10 -18.95
N LEU A 317 -10.56 -26.80 -18.46
CA LEU A 317 -11.72 -26.53 -19.29
C LEU A 317 -11.54 -25.27 -20.14
N THR A 318 -11.00 -24.20 -19.57
CA THR A 318 -10.68 -22.98 -20.31
C THR A 318 -9.68 -23.23 -21.44
N ARG A 319 -8.63 -23.99 -21.17
CA ARG A 319 -7.69 -24.43 -22.22
C ARG A 319 -8.37 -25.26 -23.30
N TYR A 320 -9.31 -26.13 -22.93
CA TYR A 320 -10.01 -26.97 -23.87
C TYR A 320 -10.95 -26.18 -24.78
N TYR A 321 -11.58 -25.11 -24.30
CA TYR A 321 -12.28 -24.16 -25.17
C TYR A 321 -11.36 -23.54 -26.22
N GLY A 322 -10.12 -23.22 -25.82
CA GLY A 322 -9.10 -22.70 -26.73
C GLY A 322 -8.81 -23.61 -27.90
N ASP A 323 -8.94 -24.96 -27.76
CA ASP A 323 -8.75 -25.93 -28.82
C ASP A 323 -9.81 -25.86 -29.94
N PHE A 324 -10.94 -25.20 -29.65
CA PHE A 324 -12.02 -24.92 -30.59
C PHE A 324 -12.06 -23.47 -31.10
N GLY A 325 -11.03 -22.70 -30.79
CA GLY A 325 -10.93 -21.32 -31.28
C GLY A 325 -11.42 -20.24 -30.28
N TYR A 326 -11.79 -20.60 -29.07
CA TYR A 326 -12.31 -19.69 -28.07
C TYR A 326 -11.21 -19.26 -27.08
N ALA A 327 -10.34 -18.36 -27.52
CA ALA A 327 -9.17 -17.91 -26.77
C ALA A 327 -9.53 -17.18 -25.46
N PHE A 328 -10.71 -16.58 -25.39
CA PHE A 328 -11.20 -15.76 -24.27
C PHE A 328 -12.35 -16.41 -23.51
N ALA A 329 -12.52 -17.72 -23.66
CA ALA A 329 -13.53 -18.46 -22.91
C ALA A 329 -13.33 -18.32 -21.41
N ARG A 330 -14.44 -18.34 -20.67
CA ARG A 330 -14.46 -18.25 -19.23
C ARG A 330 -15.18 -19.45 -18.63
N VAL A 331 -14.61 -20.01 -17.59
CA VAL A 331 -15.27 -21.01 -16.75
C VAL A 331 -15.23 -20.46 -15.32
N VAL A 332 -16.41 -20.26 -14.74
CA VAL A 332 -16.55 -19.71 -13.38
C VAL A 332 -17.08 -20.82 -12.47
N PRO A 333 -16.33 -21.22 -11.43
CA PRO A 333 -16.83 -22.20 -10.46
C PRO A 333 -17.82 -21.53 -9.52
N ARG A 334 -18.90 -22.23 -9.19
CA ARG A 334 -19.89 -21.84 -8.19
C ARG A 334 -20.11 -23.03 -7.27
N ASN A 335 -19.77 -22.86 -6.00
CA ASN A 335 -19.95 -23.88 -4.99
C ASN A 335 -21.33 -23.77 -4.36
N VAL A 336 -22.12 -24.82 -4.46
CA VAL A 336 -23.41 -24.94 -3.79
C VAL A 336 -23.22 -25.80 -2.54
N VAL A 337 -23.18 -25.15 -1.38
CA VAL A 337 -22.86 -25.78 -0.10
C VAL A 337 -24.13 -26.22 0.60
N ASP A 338 -24.21 -27.50 0.95
CA ASP A 338 -25.23 -28.09 1.84
C ASP A 338 -24.60 -28.25 3.23
N GLN A 339 -24.97 -27.37 4.14
CA GLN A 339 -24.43 -27.36 5.51
C GLN A 339 -24.89 -28.56 6.36
N GLU A 340 -26.10 -29.08 6.11
CA GLU A 340 -26.64 -30.21 6.87
C GLU A 340 -25.95 -31.52 6.50
N LYS A 341 -25.72 -31.70 5.19
CA LYS A 341 -25.03 -32.89 4.66
C LYS A 341 -23.51 -32.79 4.64
N GLN A 342 -22.98 -31.61 4.93
CA GLN A 342 -21.53 -31.29 4.80
C GLN A 342 -21.00 -31.60 3.40
N THR A 343 -21.77 -31.24 2.37
CA THR A 343 -21.40 -31.51 0.98
C THR A 343 -21.37 -30.26 0.16
N VAL A 344 -20.56 -30.29 -0.92
CA VAL A 344 -20.43 -29.22 -1.91
C VAL A 344 -20.70 -29.78 -3.29
N ASP A 345 -21.64 -29.20 -3.98
CA ASP A 345 -21.86 -29.44 -5.40
C ASP A 345 -21.13 -28.35 -6.20
N VAL A 346 -20.17 -28.74 -7.02
CA VAL A 346 -19.34 -27.82 -7.80
C VAL A 346 -20.00 -27.60 -9.16
N VAL A 347 -20.53 -26.41 -9.36
CA VAL A 347 -21.15 -26.00 -10.62
C VAL A 347 -20.15 -25.19 -11.43
N LEU A 348 -19.81 -25.63 -12.62
CA LEU A 348 -18.88 -24.97 -13.52
C LEU A 348 -19.67 -24.26 -14.63
N GLN A 349 -19.74 -22.92 -14.51
CA GLN A 349 -20.45 -22.09 -15.48
C GLN A 349 -19.53 -21.76 -16.67
N GLY A 350 -19.79 -22.37 -17.82
CA GLY A 350 -19.00 -22.19 -19.03
C GLY A 350 -19.58 -21.14 -19.97
N ASP A 351 -18.73 -20.21 -20.39
CA ASP A 351 -19.02 -19.21 -21.43
C ASP A 351 -17.87 -19.19 -22.45
N PRO A 352 -18.07 -19.68 -23.69
CA PRO A 352 -17.03 -19.67 -24.72
C PRO A 352 -16.72 -18.24 -25.22
N GLY A 353 -17.65 -17.29 -25.12
CA GLY A 353 -17.53 -15.99 -25.77
C GLY A 353 -17.51 -16.11 -27.30
N GLN A 354 -16.71 -15.28 -27.95
CA GLN A 354 -16.56 -15.28 -29.40
C GLN A 354 -15.29 -16.03 -29.83
N ARG A 355 -15.33 -16.66 -31.03
CA ARG A 355 -14.13 -17.26 -31.62
C ARG A 355 -13.10 -16.18 -31.96
N ALA A 356 -11.86 -16.43 -31.61
CA ALA A 356 -10.75 -15.54 -31.86
C ALA A 356 -10.07 -15.82 -33.19
N TYR A 357 -9.64 -14.75 -33.87
CA TYR A 357 -8.87 -14.79 -35.10
C TYR A 357 -7.49 -14.19 -34.85
N VAL A 358 -6.44 -14.93 -35.18
CA VAL A 358 -5.07 -14.45 -34.97
C VAL A 358 -4.71 -13.49 -36.11
N ARG A 359 -4.69 -12.21 -35.78
CA ARG A 359 -4.34 -11.17 -36.76
C ARG A 359 -2.83 -11.13 -37.03
N ARG A 360 -2.04 -11.16 -35.95
CA ARG A 360 -0.59 -10.97 -35.98
C ARG A 360 0.06 -11.69 -34.80
N ILE A 361 1.29 -12.16 -34.99
CA ILE A 361 2.14 -12.75 -33.95
C ILE A 361 3.38 -11.87 -33.82
N GLU A 362 3.60 -11.34 -32.63
CA GLU A 362 4.77 -10.53 -32.28
C GLU A 362 5.75 -11.37 -31.46
N VAL A 363 7.02 -11.33 -31.83
CA VAL A 363 8.10 -12.02 -31.14
C VAL A 363 8.90 -10.94 -30.38
N GLN A 364 9.06 -11.10 -29.06
CA GLN A 364 9.78 -10.15 -28.22
C GLN A 364 10.78 -10.90 -27.33
N GLY A 365 11.85 -10.22 -26.91
CA GLY A 365 12.86 -10.77 -26.01
C GLY A 365 13.94 -11.63 -26.69
N ASN A 366 13.89 -11.80 -28.01
CA ASN A 366 14.86 -12.57 -28.79
C ASN A 366 16.14 -11.77 -29.15
N LEU A 367 16.83 -11.20 -28.16
CA LEU A 367 17.96 -10.26 -28.34
C LEU A 367 19.11 -10.80 -29.20
N ARG A 368 19.36 -12.12 -29.21
CA ARG A 368 20.44 -12.77 -29.93
C ARG A 368 19.96 -13.69 -31.03
N THR A 369 18.69 -14.06 -31.03
CA THR A 369 18.11 -15.02 -32.02
C THR A 369 17.29 -14.24 -33.04
N ARG A 370 17.48 -14.51 -34.31
CA ARG A 370 16.69 -13.89 -35.40
C ARG A 370 15.22 -14.29 -35.27
N ASP A 371 14.33 -13.38 -35.55
CA ASP A 371 12.86 -13.59 -35.54
C ASP A 371 12.43 -14.80 -36.40
N GLU A 372 13.04 -14.99 -37.57
CA GLU A 372 12.80 -16.10 -38.49
C GLU A 372 13.02 -17.47 -37.84
N VAL A 373 13.98 -17.59 -36.90
CA VAL A 373 14.28 -18.84 -36.19
C VAL A 373 13.11 -19.22 -35.28
N VAL A 374 12.48 -18.24 -34.64
CA VAL A 374 11.30 -18.44 -33.79
C VAL A 374 10.08 -18.71 -34.66
N ARG A 375 9.87 -17.91 -35.72
CA ARG A 375 8.70 -18.01 -36.60
C ARG A 375 8.58 -19.35 -37.30
N ARG A 376 9.67 -19.96 -37.71
CA ARG A 376 9.63 -21.30 -38.37
C ARG A 376 9.15 -22.40 -37.41
N GLU A 377 9.25 -22.22 -36.10
CA GLU A 377 8.77 -23.17 -35.11
C GLU A 377 7.29 -22.97 -34.77
N LEU A 378 6.70 -21.84 -35.14
CA LEU A 378 5.29 -21.59 -34.97
C LEU A 378 4.45 -22.54 -35.80
N ARG A 379 3.37 -23.04 -35.25
CA ARG A 379 2.35 -23.87 -35.91
C ARG A 379 1.02 -23.14 -36.01
N GLN A 380 0.75 -22.20 -35.06
CA GLN A 380 -0.31 -21.22 -35.22
C GLN A 380 0.16 -20.19 -36.26
N ASN A 381 -0.61 -19.99 -37.31
CA ASN A 381 -0.33 -18.99 -38.31
C ASN A 381 -1.10 -17.69 -38.04
N GLU A 382 -0.55 -16.59 -38.55
CA GLU A 382 -1.30 -15.33 -38.68
C GLU A 382 -2.42 -15.50 -39.72
N ALA A 383 -3.41 -14.64 -39.65
CA ALA A 383 -4.58 -14.65 -40.54
C ALA A 383 -5.36 -15.99 -40.53
N THR A 384 -5.40 -16.67 -39.39
CA THR A 384 -6.15 -17.92 -39.19
C THR A 384 -6.94 -17.88 -37.88
N TRP A 385 -7.87 -18.81 -37.73
CA TRP A 385 -8.54 -19.01 -36.46
C TRP A 385 -7.56 -19.45 -35.37
N TYR A 386 -7.73 -18.96 -34.17
CA TYR A 386 -6.98 -19.39 -33.00
C TYR A 386 -7.19 -20.89 -32.77
N ASP A 387 -6.12 -21.62 -32.48
CA ASP A 387 -6.13 -23.01 -32.03
C ASP A 387 -5.16 -23.21 -30.89
N GLY A 388 -5.69 -23.44 -29.69
CA GLY A 388 -4.88 -23.62 -28.47
C GLY A 388 -3.89 -24.77 -28.53
N ARG A 389 -4.19 -25.81 -29.33
CA ARG A 389 -3.27 -26.95 -29.55
C ARG A 389 -2.05 -26.50 -30.34
N LEU A 390 -2.27 -25.71 -31.42
CA LEU A 390 -1.19 -25.18 -32.23
C LEU A 390 -0.32 -24.17 -31.46
N ILE A 391 -0.92 -23.39 -30.59
CA ILE A 391 -0.20 -22.48 -29.68
C ILE A 391 0.72 -23.28 -28.75
N ARG A 392 0.20 -24.30 -28.07
CA ARG A 392 1.01 -25.15 -27.19
C ARG A 392 2.11 -25.87 -27.97
N LEU A 393 1.81 -26.42 -29.13
CA LEU A 393 2.80 -27.06 -29.98
C LEU A 393 3.91 -26.08 -30.39
N SER A 394 3.55 -24.85 -30.75
CA SER A 394 4.51 -23.79 -31.09
C SER A 394 5.45 -23.50 -29.91
N ARG A 395 4.91 -23.31 -28.73
CA ARG A 395 5.69 -23.08 -27.50
C ARG A 395 6.66 -24.23 -27.22
N ASP A 396 6.18 -25.47 -27.30
CA ASP A 396 6.99 -26.66 -27.02
C ASP A 396 8.12 -26.85 -28.06
N ARG A 397 7.87 -26.46 -29.29
CA ARG A 397 8.90 -26.48 -30.33
C ARG A 397 9.97 -25.42 -30.12
N ILE A 398 9.57 -24.19 -29.76
CA ILE A 398 10.52 -23.11 -29.43
C ILE A 398 11.34 -23.47 -28.18
N ASN A 399 10.72 -24.03 -27.14
CA ASN A 399 11.44 -24.49 -25.94
C ASN A 399 12.50 -25.58 -26.27
N ARG A 400 12.20 -26.49 -27.19
CA ARG A 400 13.16 -27.56 -27.62
C ARG A 400 14.40 -27.02 -28.32
N LEU A 401 14.41 -25.79 -28.83
CA LEU A 401 15.62 -25.17 -29.36
C LEU A 401 16.70 -24.95 -28.30
N GLY A 402 16.31 -24.85 -27.03
CA GLY A 402 17.24 -24.62 -25.91
C GLY A 402 17.90 -23.23 -25.92
N TYR A 403 17.40 -22.29 -26.71
CA TYR A 403 17.98 -20.95 -26.84
C TYR A 403 17.41 -19.96 -25.84
N PHE A 404 16.28 -20.27 -25.20
CA PHE A 404 15.53 -19.39 -24.33
C PHE A 404 15.39 -20.03 -22.95
N THR A 405 15.50 -19.22 -21.92
CA THR A 405 15.28 -19.66 -20.53
C THR A 405 13.81 -19.87 -20.21
N ASP A 406 12.94 -19.09 -20.84
CA ASP A 406 11.50 -19.22 -20.75
C ASP A 406 10.83 -18.79 -22.06
N VAL A 407 9.73 -19.46 -22.43
CA VAL A 407 8.90 -19.13 -23.58
C VAL A 407 7.45 -19.07 -23.15
N SER A 408 6.88 -17.88 -23.14
CA SER A 408 5.45 -17.65 -22.92
C SER A 408 4.77 -17.17 -24.19
N ILE A 409 3.56 -17.65 -24.46
CA ILE A 409 2.71 -17.14 -25.54
C ILE A 409 1.45 -16.60 -24.89
N GLN A 410 1.18 -15.31 -25.09
CA GLN A 410 0.04 -14.58 -24.54
C GLN A 410 -0.86 -14.12 -25.69
N ASN A 411 -2.17 -13.97 -25.37
CA ASN A 411 -3.20 -13.51 -26.30
C ASN A 411 -3.59 -12.06 -26.01
#